data_ed6e127b9ed41299af51cf5aeb7b93d4
#
_entry.id   ed6e127b9ed41299af51cf5aeb7b93d4
#
_cell.length_a   1.000
_cell.length_b   1.000
_cell.length_c   1.000
_cell.angle_alpha   90.00
_cell.angle_beta   90.00
_cell.angle_gamma   90.00
#
_symmetry.space_group_name_H-M   'P 1'
#
loop_
_entity.id
_entity.type
_entity.pdbx_description
1 polymer ?
#
loop_
_entity_poly.entity_id
_entity_poly.type
_entity_poly.pdbx_seq_one_letter_code
_entity_poly.pdbx_strand_id
1 'polypeptide(L)' 'MLTLELDVHDGPDVLVRVLTMLRRRRCEITHVDYLARDRHHPGRMVVTIEAPPAHAHCVEAWLANLVDVVEVCAL' A
#
# COMPACT_ATOMS: atom_id res chain seq x y z
N MET A 1 14.02 0.57 -5.22
CA MET A 1 12.92 -0.37 -4.97
C MET A 1 12.45 -0.22 -3.53
N LEU A 2 11.15 -0.17 -3.32
CA LEU A 2 10.57 0.04 -2.00
C LEU A 2 9.49 -1.00 -1.77
N THR A 3 9.57 -1.72 -0.64
CA THR A 3 8.56 -2.70 -0.24
C THR A 3 7.84 -2.21 1.00
N LEU A 4 6.53 -2.16 0.94
CA LEU A 4 5.69 -1.64 2.03
C LEU A 4 4.68 -2.70 2.45
N GLU A 5 4.51 -2.83 3.75
CA GLU A 5 3.46 -3.67 4.33
C GLU A 5 2.39 -2.77 4.91
N LEU A 6 1.14 -3.01 4.54
CA LEU A 6 -0.01 -2.23 4.99
C LEU A 6 -1.01 -3.11 5.70
N ASP A 7 -1.47 -2.65 6.85
CA ASP A 7 -2.65 -3.23 7.50
C ASP A 7 -3.86 -2.43 7.04
N VAL A 8 -4.88 -3.12 6.56
CA VAL A 8 -6.03 -2.48 5.94
C VAL A 8 -7.34 -3.01 6.52
N HIS A 9 -8.36 -2.13 6.58
CA HIS A 9 -9.67 -2.50 7.15
C HIS A 9 -10.54 -3.29 6.20
N ASP A 10 -10.67 -2.82 4.98
CA ASP A 10 -11.56 -3.43 4.00
C ASP A 10 -10.78 -3.92 2.80
N GLY A 11 -11.28 -5.03 2.27
CA GLY A 11 -10.59 -5.79 1.30
C GLY A 11 -10.42 -5.16 -0.09
N PRO A 12 -11.25 -5.57 -1.09
CA PRO A 12 -10.94 -5.26 -2.49
C PRO A 12 -10.89 -3.76 -2.81
N ASP A 13 -11.72 -2.96 -2.15
CA ASP A 13 -11.76 -1.52 -2.41
C ASP A 13 -10.47 -0.82 -2.00
N VAL A 14 -9.90 -1.23 -0.88
CA VAL A 14 -8.62 -0.67 -0.42
C VAL A 14 -7.50 -1.01 -1.40
N LEU A 15 -7.49 -2.25 -1.88
CA LEU A 15 -6.51 -2.69 -2.87
C LEU A 15 -6.55 -1.79 -4.10
N VAL A 16 -7.73 -1.55 -4.65
CA VAL A 16 -7.89 -0.69 -5.82
C VAL A 16 -7.43 0.73 -5.53
N ARG A 17 -7.79 1.28 -4.37
CA ARG A 17 -7.41 2.65 -3.99
C ARG A 17 -5.90 2.80 -3.84
N VAL A 18 -5.25 1.85 -3.19
CA VAL A 18 -3.80 1.87 -3.01
C VAL A 18 -3.11 1.83 -4.37
N LEU A 19 -3.49 0.89 -5.22
CA LEU A 19 -2.87 0.74 -6.52
C LEU A 19 -3.13 1.95 -7.42
N THR A 20 -4.32 2.50 -7.39
CA THR A 20 -4.67 3.69 -8.17
C THR A 20 -3.85 4.90 -7.73
N MET A 21 -3.71 5.09 -6.43
CA MET A 21 -2.93 6.20 -5.88
C MET A 21 -1.47 6.09 -6.29
N LEU A 22 -0.89 4.90 -6.19
CA LEU A 22 0.50 4.68 -6.56
C LEU A 22 0.74 4.95 -8.06
N ARG A 23 -0.19 4.53 -8.91
CA ARG A 23 -0.09 4.79 -10.35
C ARG A 23 -0.18 6.29 -10.66
N ARG A 24 -1.05 7.00 -9.98
CA ARG A 24 -1.18 8.46 -10.17
C ARG A 24 0.10 9.21 -9.77
N ARG A 25 0.85 8.66 -8.84
CA ARG A 25 2.12 9.22 -8.38
C ARG A 25 3.31 8.70 -9.19
N ARG A 26 3.04 8.01 -10.30
CA ARG A 26 4.06 7.47 -11.20
C ARG A 26 4.95 6.42 -10.55
N CYS A 27 4.46 5.74 -9.55
CA CYS A 27 5.16 4.59 -8.98
C CYS A 27 4.89 3.37 -9.84
N GLU A 28 5.94 2.66 -10.21
CA GLU A 28 5.80 1.42 -10.94
C GLU A 28 5.59 0.28 -9.94
N ILE A 29 4.48 -0.42 -10.07
CA ILE A 29 4.14 -1.52 -9.17
C ILE A 29 4.72 -2.81 -9.75
N THR A 30 5.65 -3.42 -9.02
CA THR A 30 6.32 -4.64 -9.47
C THR A 30 5.80 -5.90 -8.80
N HIS A 31 5.21 -5.78 -7.62
CA HIS A 31 4.67 -6.92 -6.90
C HIS A 31 3.56 -6.47 -5.95
N VAL A 32 2.50 -7.25 -5.88
CA VAL A 32 1.42 -7.05 -4.92
C VAL A 32 1.05 -8.37 -4.31
N ASP A 33 0.95 -8.41 -2.99
CA ASP A 33 0.48 -9.57 -2.26
C ASP A 33 -0.62 -9.10 -1.31
N TYR A 34 -1.75 -9.78 -1.33
CA TYR A 34 -2.89 -9.37 -0.54
C TYR A 34 -3.47 -10.56 0.22
N LEU A 35 -3.61 -10.40 1.53
CA LEU A 35 -4.25 -11.37 2.40
C LEU A 35 -5.50 -10.75 2.99
N ALA A 36 -6.65 -11.34 2.67
CA ALA A 36 -7.93 -10.83 3.11
C ALA A 36 -8.06 -10.91 4.63
N ARG A 37 -8.82 -9.97 5.17
CA ARG A 37 -9.18 -9.95 6.57
C ARG A 37 -9.95 -11.20 6.96
N ASP A 38 -9.66 -11.74 8.15
CA ASP A 38 -10.39 -12.86 8.74
C ASP A 38 -10.79 -12.53 10.19
N ARG A 39 -11.25 -13.57 10.95
CA ARG A 39 -11.69 -13.40 12.33
C ARG A 39 -10.61 -12.91 13.28
N HIS A 40 -9.37 -13.27 12.99
CA HIS A 40 -8.26 -13.11 13.92
C HIS A 40 -7.27 -12.06 13.47
N HIS A 41 -7.31 -11.67 12.21
CA HIS A 41 -6.31 -10.79 11.62
C HIS A 41 -6.95 -9.73 10.73
N PRO A 42 -6.43 -8.50 10.74
CA PRO A 42 -6.82 -7.51 9.73
C PRO A 42 -6.33 -7.92 8.36
N GLY A 43 -6.85 -7.31 7.34
CA GLY A 43 -6.32 -7.49 6.00
C GLY A 43 -4.89 -6.97 5.93
N ARG A 44 -4.05 -7.65 5.16
CA ARG A 44 -2.65 -7.25 5.00
C ARG A 44 -2.29 -7.22 3.53
N MET A 45 -1.56 -6.19 3.16
CA MET A 45 -1.14 -5.99 1.79
C MET A 45 0.35 -5.68 1.77
N VAL A 46 1.09 -6.36 0.91
CA VAL A 46 2.50 -6.07 0.68
C VAL A 46 2.65 -5.60 -0.76
N VAL A 47 3.24 -4.43 -0.93
CA VAL A 47 3.42 -3.83 -2.25
C VAL A 47 4.88 -3.49 -2.46
N THR A 48 5.43 -3.92 -3.59
CA THR A 48 6.78 -3.54 -4.00
C THR A 48 6.68 -2.61 -5.19
N ILE A 49 7.32 -1.46 -5.10
CA ILE A 49 7.25 -0.42 -6.11
C ILE A 49 8.61 0.16 -6.44
N GLU A 50 8.70 0.77 -7.64
CA GLU A 50 9.76 1.68 -8.02
C GLU A 50 9.17 3.08 -8.01
N ALA A 51 9.62 3.94 -7.11
CA ALA A 51 9.14 5.31 -7.01
C ALA A 51 10.14 6.28 -7.63
N PRO A 52 9.65 7.40 -8.23
CA PRO A 52 10.57 8.45 -8.66
C PRO A 52 11.41 8.93 -7.48
N PRO A 53 12.70 9.22 -7.67
CA PRO A 53 13.58 9.61 -6.55
C PRO A 53 13.05 10.80 -5.75
N ALA A 54 12.38 11.74 -6.39
CA ALA A 54 11.80 12.90 -5.73
C ALA A 54 10.67 12.55 -4.76
N HIS A 55 10.04 11.38 -4.92
CA HIS A 55 8.86 10.98 -4.15
C HIS A 55 9.09 9.79 -3.23
N ALA A 56 10.24 9.15 -3.31
CA ALA A 56 10.47 7.88 -2.61
C ALA A 56 10.19 7.95 -1.10
N HIS A 57 10.55 9.05 -0.46
CA HIS A 57 10.35 9.23 0.98
C HIS A 57 8.94 9.70 1.35
N CYS A 58 8.11 10.04 0.37
CA CYS A 58 6.74 10.50 0.62
C CYS A 58 5.69 9.39 0.55
N VAL A 59 6.05 8.24 -0.01
CA VAL A 59 5.08 7.17 -0.31
C VAL A 59 4.39 6.64 0.94
N GLU A 60 5.13 6.44 2.02
CA GLU A 60 4.52 5.99 3.28
C GLU A 60 3.46 6.96 3.78
N ALA A 61 3.76 8.26 3.74
CA ALA A 61 2.83 9.28 4.20
C ALA A 61 1.57 9.32 3.33
N TRP A 62 1.72 9.15 2.02
CA TRP A 62 0.57 9.12 1.11
C TRP A 62 -0.35 7.93 1.42
N LEU A 63 0.24 6.76 1.65
CA LEU A 63 -0.53 5.56 1.97
C LEU A 63 -1.19 5.67 3.34
N ALA A 64 -0.50 6.21 4.31
CA ALA A 64 -1.03 6.38 5.67
C ALA A 64 -2.23 7.33 5.72
N ASN A 65 -2.37 8.22 4.74
CA ASN A 65 -3.51 9.14 4.65
C ASN A 65 -4.77 8.52 4.05
N LEU A 66 -4.70 7.31 3.52
CA LEU A 66 -5.89 6.63 3.00
C LEU A 66 -6.76 6.14 4.15
N VAL A 67 -8.06 6.36 4.03
CA VAL A 67 -9.03 6.13 5.12
C VAL A 67 -8.99 4.70 5.63
N ASP A 68 -8.89 3.74 4.74
CA ASP A 68 -8.98 2.32 5.10
C ASP A 68 -7.63 1.70 5.43
N VAL A 69 -6.56 2.46 5.39
CA VAL A 69 -5.22 2.00 5.77
C VAL A 69 -5.00 2.29 7.24
N VAL A 70 -4.75 1.26 8.02
CA VAL A 70 -4.55 1.36 9.46
C VAL A 70 -3.11 1.70 9.79
N GLU A 71 -2.18 0.99 9.15
CA GLU A 71 -0.77 1.13 9.43
C GLU A 71 0.05 0.83 8.19
N VAL A 72 1.14 1.56 8.03
CA VAL A 72 2.09 1.37 6.94
C VAL A 72 3.47 1.15 7.53
N CYS A 73 4.15 0.12 7.06
CA CYS A 73 5.49 -0.22 7.49
C CYS A 73 6.40 -0.43 6.28
N ALA A 74 7.52 0.27 6.23
CA ALA A 74 8.53 0.00 5.22
C ALA A 74 9.34 -1.24 5.62
N LEU A 75 9.54 -2.13 4.66
CA LEU A 75 10.31 -3.36 4.89
C LEU A 75 11.74 -3.23 4.40
#